data_45fd7df9511f948838a8139411155f71
#
_entry.id   45fd7df9511f948838a8139411155f71
#
_cell.length_a   1.000
_cell.length_b   1.000
_cell.length_c   1.000
_cell.angle_alpha   90.00
_cell.angle_beta   90.00
_cell.angle_gamma   90.00
#
_symmetry.space_group_name_H-M   'P 1'
#
loop_
_entity.id
_entity.type
_entity.pdbx_description
1 polymer ?
#
loop_
_entity_poly.entity_id
_entity_poly.type
_entity_poly.pdbx_seq_one_letter_code
_entity_poly.pdbx_strand_id
1 'polypeptide(L)'
;MSYIDAVEKTEVPKPSKFYTEPLFEEVTGCPIAYRRKGSGEAVVLFHGAGFTRMWIPFYEMMSEAVDFIAPEQPGFGETPMPNWFRSFNDLVILYDQFFEQLGLDKIHLVGFSMGGWAAAEFASYFPRRLKSLSLITPVGLRLEDNPGVDIFQLTPPELFDRLFKDKEVMNEFLVDPDNFDEGIHLYSEFSAAARLMWAPRYNLALEHRLQRVECPTLVVGAEEDRLIPNEMSDKFAEVLPNGKLVRLDGTGHEPLLERPKELTAALLDNIKGAS
;
A
#
# COMPACT_ATOMS: atom_id res chain seq x y z
N MET A 1 -37.56 7.24 -3.60
CA MET A 1 -36.46 6.59 -4.31
C MET A 1 -35.25 7.47 -4.14
N SER A 2 -34.32 7.10 -3.29
CA SER A 2 -33.10 7.91 -3.11
C SER A 2 -32.18 7.66 -4.34
N TYR A 3 -31.39 8.66 -4.70
CA TYR A 3 -30.42 8.56 -5.79
C TYR A 3 -29.42 7.39 -5.60
N ILE A 4 -29.36 6.84 -4.38
CA ILE A 4 -28.50 5.74 -3.95
C ILE A 4 -29.06 4.37 -4.39
N ASP A 5 -30.39 4.26 -4.58
CA ASP A 5 -31.05 3.00 -4.97
C ASP A 5 -30.98 2.73 -6.49
N ALA A 6 -30.47 3.67 -7.27
CA ALA A 6 -30.43 3.60 -8.73
C ALA A 6 -29.05 3.20 -9.30
N VAL A 7 -28.03 3.08 -8.47
CA VAL A 7 -26.76 2.48 -8.89
C VAL A 7 -26.93 0.97 -8.78
N GLU A 8 -27.51 0.36 -9.81
CA GLU A 8 -27.27 -1.06 -10.05
C GLU A 8 -25.77 -1.28 -9.95
N LYS A 9 -25.37 -2.34 -9.23
CA LYS A 9 -23.97 -2.78 -9.18
C LYS A 9 -23.51 -3.02 -10.61
N THR A 10 -22.99 -1.99 -11.25
CA THR A 10 -22.22 -2.17 -12.47
C THR A 10 -21.05 -3.04 -12.08
N GLU A 11 -20.90 -4.21 -12.70
CA GLU A 11 -19.71 -5.04 -12.50
C GLU A 11 -18.48 -4.14 -12.72
N VAL A 12 -17.65 -4.05 -11.71
CA VAL A 12 -16.41 -3.26 -11.81
C VAL A 12 -15.56 -3.94 -12.89
N PRO A 13 -15.18 -3.23 -13.97
CA PRO A 13 -14.44 -3.85 -15.06
C PRO A 13 -13.16 -4.49 -14.56
N LYS A 14 -12.90 -5.70 -15.04
CA LYS A 14 -11.71 -6.46 -14.64
C LYS A 14 -10.48 -5.92 -15.37
N PRO A 15 -9.39 -5.55 -14.65
CA PRO A 15 -8.13 -5.24 -15.30
C PRO A 15 -7.67 -6.45 -16.12
N SER A 16 -7.38 -6.25 -17.38
CA SER A 16 -7.33 -7.34 -18.38
C SER A 16 -6.21 -8.36 -18.17
N LYS A 17 -5.09 -8.02 -17.51
CA LYS A 17 -3.89 -8.89 -17.48
C LYS A 17 -3.60 -9.55 -16.15
N PHE A 18 -3.76 -8.83 -15.03
CA PHE A 18 -3.35 -9.29 -13.71
C PHE A 18 -4.52 -9.46 -12.74
N TYR A 19 -5.74 -9.32 -13.22
CA TYR A 19 -6.91 -9.48 -12.39
C TYR A 19 -7.02 -10.90 -11.83
N THR A 20 -7.34 -10.98 -10.53
CA THR A 20 -7.75 -12.23 -9.87
C THR A 20 -8.95 -11.96 -8.99
N GLU A 21 -9.85 -12.94 -8.92
CA GLU A 21 -11.01 -12.85 -8.04
C GLU A 21 -10.53 -12.73 -6.57
N PRO A 22 -11.09 -11.78 -5.79
CA PRO A 22 -10.78 -11.65 -4.38
C PRO A 22 -11.52 -12.68 -3.52
N LEU A 23 -10.98 -12.92 -2.33
CA LEU A 23 -11.71 -13.41 -1.18
C LEU A 23 -12.32 -12.22 -0.46
N PHE A 24 -13.33 -12.45 0.38
CA PHE A 24 -13.94 -11.41 1.20
C PHE A 24 -13.96 -11.83 2.67
N GLU A 25 -13.68 -10.87 3.56
CA GLU A 25 -13.86 -11.02 4.99
C GLU A 25 -14.72 -9.87 5.51
N GLU A 26 -15.79 -10.19 6.23
CA GLU A 26 -16.73 -9.18 6.74
C GLU A 26 -16.21 -8.60 8.05
N VAL A 27 -15.82 -7.35 8.05
CA VAL A 27 -15.28 -6.66 9.23
C VAL A 27 -16.10 -5.43 9.55
N THR A 28 -16.85 -5.46 10.64
CA THR A 28 -17.61 -4.31 11.16
C THR A 28 -18.56 -3.69 10.12
N GLY A 29 -19.23 -4.52 9.33
CA GLY A 29 -20.13 -4.06 8.26
C GLY A 29 -19.40 -3.57 6.99
N CYS A 30 -18.13 -3.93 6.85
CA CYS A 30 -17.32 -3.67 5.67
C CYS A 30 -16.77 -4.99 5.13
N PRO A 31 -17.21 -5.47 3.95
CA PRO A 31 -16.61 -6.62 3.30
C PRO A 31 -15.26 -6.22 2.70
N ILE A 32 -14.18 -6.61 3.36
CA ILE A 32 -12.81 -6.37 2.89
C ILE A 32 -12.48 -7.41 1.83
N ALA A 33 -12.25 -6.95 0.61
CA ALA A 33 -11.70 -7.77 -0.45
C ALA A 33 -10.21 -7.99 -0.24
N TYR A 34 -9.73 -9.22 -0.42
CA TYR A 34 -8.31 -9.51 -0.31
C TYR A 34 -7.91 -10.69 -1.21
N ARG A 35 -6.64 -10.77 -1.52
CA ARG A 35 -6.06 -11.89 -2.23
C ARG A 35 -5.04 -12.57 -1.34
N ARG A 36 -4.98 -13.91 -1.39
CA ARG A 36 -4.09 -14.70 -0.54
C ARG A 36 -3.58 -15.92 -1.29
N LYS A 37 -2.27 -16.15 -1.19
CA LYS A 37 -1.62 -17.32 -1.75
C LYS A 37 -0.34 -17.64 -0.98
N GLY A 38 0.07 -18.92 -1.01
CA GLY A 38 1.26 -19.39 -0.34
C GLY A 38 0.97 -20.07 0.98
N SER A 39 1.99 -20.23 1.80
CA SER A 39 1.90 -20.87 3.12
C SER A 39 3.10 -20.50 3.98
N GLY A 40 3.01 -20.74 5.30
CA GLY A 40 4.08 -20.43 6.24
C GLY A 40 3.81 -19.15 7.04
N GLU A 41 4.80 -18.27 7.16
CA GLU A 41 4.68 -17.02 7.89
C GLU A 41 3.75 -16.04 7.17
N ALA A 42 2.81 -15.46 7.91
CA ALA A 42 1.85 -14.51 7.34
C ALA A 42 2.51 -13.16 7.05
N VAL A 43 2.47 -12.77 5.79
CA VAL A 43 2.95 -11.47 5.30
C VAL A 43 1.78 -10.70 4.71
N VAL A 44 1.46 -9.55 5.29
CA VAL A 44 0.37 -8.70 4.81
C VAL A 44 0.93 -7.46 4.13
N LEU A 45 0.43 -7.16 2.93
CA LEU A 45 0.80 -5.96 2.18
C LEU A 45 -0.33 -4.94 2.18
N PHE A 46 -0.06 -3.73 2.67
CA PHE A 46 -0.91 -2.56 2.45
C PHE A 46 -0.48 -1.85 1.16
N HIS A 47 -1.36 -1.81 0.17
CA HIS A 47 -1.11 -1.24 -1.15
C HIS A 47 -1.01 0.30 -1.15
N GLY A 48 -0.44 0.87 -2.19
CA GLY A 48 -0.38 2.31 -2.46
C GLY A 48 -1.73 2.90 -2.92
N ALA A 49 -1.69 4.10 -3.48
CA ALA A 49 -2.88 4.78 -4.01
C ALA A 49 -3.18 4.33 -5.45
N GLY A 50 -3.47 3.07 -5.65
CA GLY A 50 -3.77 2.48 -6.96
C GLY A 50 -3.23 1.06 -7.10
N PHE A 51 -3.33 0.51 -8.31
CA PHE A 51 -2.87 -0.84 -8.67
C PHE A 51 -3.51 -1.95 -7.81
N THR A 52 -4.78 -1.80 -7.50
CA THR A 52 -5.58 -2.81 -6.79
C THR A 52 -6.16 -3.86 -7.75
N ARG A 53 -6.89 -4.84 -7.23
CA ARG A 53 -7.54 -5.93 -7.98
C ARG A 53 -6.60 -6.83 -8.78
N MET A 54 -5.30 -6.73 -8.57
CA MET A 54 -4.27 -7.41 -9.34
C MET A 54 -3.51 -8.42 -8.50
N TRP A 55 -3.03 -9.49 -9.18
CA TRP A 55 -2.00 -10.38 -8.67
C TRP A 55 -0.76 -10.24 -9.54
N ILE A 56 0.11 -9.30 -9.15
CA ILE A 56 1.30 -8.93 -9.91
C ILE A 56 2.46 -9.92 -9.70
N PRO A 57 3.48 -9.94 -10.58
CA PRO A 57 4.63 -10.86 -10.45
C PRO A 57 5.33 -10.80 -9.09
N PHE A 58 5.41 -9.63 -8.47
CA PHE A 58 5.95 -9.48 -7.12
C PHE A 58 5.15 -10.29 -6.08
N TYR A 59 3.80 -10.27 -6.13
CA TYR A 59 2.96 -11.04 -5.21
C TYR A 59 3.15 -12.55 -5.41
N GLU A 60 3.30 -12.97 -6.67
CA GLU A 60 3.59 -14.36 -6.99
C GLU A 60 4.92 -14.81 -6.37
N MET A 61 6.01 -14.05 -6.56
CA MET A 61 7.31 -14.35 -5.97
C MET A 61 7.28 -14.41 -4.44
N MET A 62 6.58 -13.49 -3.79
CA MET A 62 6.41 -13.52 -2.34
C MET A 62 5.66 -14.77 -1.89
N SER A 63 4.57 -15.13 -2.58
CA SER A 63 3.73 -16.28 -2.24
C SER A 63 4.41 -17.64 -2.38
N GLU A 64 5.50 -17.73 -3.12
CA GLU A 64 6.33 -18.93 -3.19
C GLU A 64 7.05 -19.25 -1.87
N ALA A 65 7.27 -18.23 -1.02
CA ALA A 65 8.06 -18.35 0.21
C ALA A 65 7.26 -18.14 1.50
N VAL A 66 6.12 -17.46 1.43
CA VAL A 66 5.34 -17.04 2.61
C VAL A 66 3.83 -17.16 2.34
N ASP A 67 3.01 -17.06 3.36
CA ASP A 67 1.56 -16.88 3.24
C ASP A 67 1.28 -15.39 2.97
N PHE A 68 1.22 -15.02 1.69
CA PHE A 68 1.12 -13.64 1.25
C PHE A 68 -0.33 -13.20 1.14
N ILE A 69 -0.68 -12.10 1.82
CA ILE A 69 -2.04 -11.56 1.94
C ILE A 69 -2.04 -10.09 1.50
N ALA A 70 -2.86 -9.76 0.51
CA ALA A 70 -3.00 -8.41 -0.04
C ALA A 70 -4.45 -7.92 0.09
N PRO A 71 -4.84 -7.33 1.23
CA PRO A 71 -6.15 -6.72 1.38
C PRO A 71 -6.26 -5.41 0.61
N GLU A 72 -7.45 -5.10 0.11
CA GLU A 72 -7.79 -3.82 -0.48
C GLU A 72 -8.33 -2.88 0.60
N GLN A 73 -7.78 -1.67 0.66
CA GLN A 73 -8.20 -0.66 1.62
C GLN A 73 -9.62 -0.16 1.31
N PRO A 74 -10.39 0.33 2.31
CA PRO A 74 -11.74 0.89 2.07
C PRO A 74 -11.77 1.95 0.98
N GLY A 75 -12.63 1.73 -0.02
CA GLY A 75 -12.78 2.58 -1.19
C GLY A 75 -11.85 2.27 -2.36
N PHE A 76 -11.02 1.22 -2.22
CA PHE A 76 -10.15 0.73 -3.28
C PHE A 76 -10.61 -0.65 -3.76
N GLY A 77 -10.40 -0.93 -5.03
CA GLY A 77 -10.74 -2.20 -5.65
C GLY A 77 -12.19 -2.60 -5.48
N GLU A 78 -12.41 -3.78 -4.93
CA GLU A 78 -13.73 -4.32 -4.60
C GLU A 78 -14.15 -4.07 -3.13
N THR A 79 -13.30 -3.46 -2.31
CA THR A 79 -13.66 -3.06 -0.93
C THR A 79 -14.46 -1.76 -0.94
N PRO A 80 -15.74 -1.76 -0.50
CA PRO A 80 -16.52 -0.55 -0.49
C PRO A 80 -15.99 0.49 0.50
N MET A 81 -16.35 1.76 0.29
CA MET A 81 -16.07 2.85 1.23
C MET A 81 -17.18 2.95 2.28
N PRO A 82 -16.97 2.52 3.53
CA PRO A 82 -17.98 2.67 4.57
C PRO A 82 -18.26 4.14 4.87
N ASN A 83 -19.51 4.48 5.19
CA ASN A 83 -19.91 5.87 5.48
C ASN A 83 -19.27 6.45 6.74
N TRP A 84 -18.81 5.61 7.66
CA TRP A 84 -18.11 6.00 8.90
C TRP A 84 -16.61 6.16 8.73
N PHE A 85 -16.00 5.65 7.66
CA PHE A 85 -14.55 5.67 7.43
C PHE A 85 -14.05 7.07 7.07
N ARG A 86 -13.06 7.60 7.79
CA ARG A 86 -12.57 8.99 7.64
C ARG A 86 -11.07 9.17 7.70
N SER A 87 -10.31 8.22 8.29
CA SER A 87 -8.93 8.46 8.67
C SER A 87 -8.10 7.19 8.71
N PHE A 88 -6.78 7.35 8.79
CA PHE A 88 -5.88 6.23 9.09
C PHE A 88 -6.16 5.57 10.45
N ASN A 89 -6.73 6.30 11.43
CA ASN A 89 -7.13 5.68 12.68
C ASN A 89 -8.24 4.65 12.49
N ASP A 90 -9.23 4.97 11.66
CA ASP A 90 -10.29 4.00 11.32
C ASP A 90 -9.71 2.80 10.58
N LEU A 91 -8.76 3.05 9.67
CA LEU A 91 -8.10 2.02 8.88
C LEU A 91 -7.33 1.03 9.76
N VAL A 92 -6.52 1.53 10.70
CA VAL A 92 -5.69 0.66 11.54
C VAL A 92 -6.54 -0.19 12.50
N ILE A 93 -7.65 0.34 13.00
CA ILE A 93 -8.59 -0.41 13.84
C ILE A 93 -9.31 -1.49 13.01
N LEU A 94 -9.73 -1.15 11.80
CA LEU A 94 -10.37 -2.09 10.87
C LEU A 94 -9.43 -3.25 10.53
N TYR A 95 -8.17 -2.97 10.27
CA TYR A 95 -7.18 -4.00 9.97
C TYR A 95 -6.80 -4.86 11.17
N ASP A 96 -6.79 -4.31 12.39
CA ASP A 96 -6.60 -5.14 13.59
C ASP A 96 -7.70 -6.19 13.71
N GLN A 97 -8.96 -5.79 13.48
CA GLN A 97 -10.11 -6.71 13.46
C GLN A 97 -10.06 -7.70 12.28
N PHE A 98 -9.65 -7.23 11.10
CA PHE A 98 -9.44 -8.10 9.93
C PHE A 98 -8.42 -9.22 10.24
N PHE A 99 -7.31 -8.89 10.88
CA PHE A 99 -6.30 -9.88 11.27
C PHE A 99 -6.84 -10.86 12.32
N GLU A 100 -7.63 -10.40 13.28
CA GLU A 100 -8.28 -11.28 14.25
C GLU A 100 -9.21 -12.29 13.58
N GLN A 101 -10.03 -11.85 12.62
CA GLN A 101 -10.95 -12.74 11.90
C GLN A 101 -10.21 -13.76 11.03
N LEU A 102 -9.08 -13.39 10.45
CA LEU A 102 -8.22 -14.33 9.73
C LEU A 102 -7.39 -15.24 10.64
N GLY A 103 -7.49 -15.10 11.97
CA GLY A 103 -6.71 -15.87 12.94
C GLY A 103 -5.22 -15.52 12.97
N LEU A 104 -4.87 -14.30 12.56
CA LEU A 104 -3.50 -13.80 12.50
C LEU A 104 -3.16 -13.05 13.81
N ASP A 105 -2.37 -13.67 14.70
CA ASP A 105 -1.93 -13.01 15.94
C ASP A 105 -0.74 -12.08 15.69
N LYS A 106 0.32 -12.59 15.07
CA LYS A 106 1.50 -11.80 14.69
C LYS A 106 1.81 -11.97 13.21
N ILE A 107 2.14 -10.87 12.57
CA ILE A 107 2.38 -10.81 11.12
C ILE A 107 3.69 -10.11 10.79
N HIS A 108 4.18 -10.35 9.58
CA HIS A 108 5.11 -9.46 8.90
C HIS A 108 4.29 -8.45 8.10
N LEU A 109 4.44 -7.16 8.39
CA LEU A 109 3.67 -6.13 7.71
C LEU A 109 4.54 -5.42 6.67
N VAL A 110 4.05 -5.35 5.46
CA VAL A 110 4.65 -4.61 4.34
C VAL A 110 3.71 -3.47 3.96
N GLY A 111 4.22 -2.27 3.77
CA GLY A 111 3.44 -1.15 3.30
C GLY A 111 4.14 -0.43 2.15
N PHE A 112 3.40 -0.16 1.07
CA PHE A 112 3.90 0.54 -0.10
C PHE A 112 3.28 1.93 -0.22
N SER A 113 4.10 2.99 -0.38
CA SER A 113 3.63 4.36 -0.61
C SER A 113 2.61 4.83 0.45
N MET A 114 1.36 5.14 0.08
CA MET A 114 0.25 5.40 1.00
C MET A 114 0.04 4.24 1.98
N GLY A 115 0.15 2.99 1.51
CA GLY A 115 0.12 1.81 2.36
C GLY A 115 1.32 1.74 3.31
N GLY A 116 2.45 2.36 2.96
CA GLY A 116 3.59 2.56 3.86
C GLY A 116 3.24 3.47 5.03
N TRP A 117 2.49 4.55 4.77
CA TRP A 117 1.93 5.38 5.86
C TRP A 117 0.93 4.59 6.71
N ALA A 118 -0.01 3.87 6.08
CA ALA A 118 -0.97 3.03 6.80
C ALA A 118 -0.27 1.97 7.68
N ALA A 119 0.78 1.33 7.16
CA ALA A 119 1.57 0.33 7.89
C ALA A 119 2.35 0.96 9.07
N ALA A 120 2.90 2.16 8.88
CA ALA A 120 3.56 2.91 9.94
C ALA A 120 2.58 3.34 11.05
N GLU A 121 1.37 3.81 10.65
CA GLU A 121 0.29 4.09 11.62
C GLU A 121 -0.07 2.82 12.38
N PHE A 122 -0.35 1.70 11.69
CA PHE A 122 -0.67 0.42 12.31
C PHE A 122 0.42 -0.02 13.29
N ALA A 123 1.68 0.01 12.87
CA ALA A 123 2.83 -0.33 13.71
C ALA A 123 2.89 0.52 14.98
N SER A 124 2.57 1.80 14.89
CA SER A 124 2.58 2.73 16.02
C SER A 124 1.47 2.46 17.05
N TYR A 125 0.33 1.92 16.62
CA TYR A 125 -0.79 1.55 17.49
C TYR A 125 -0.66 0.12 18.03
N PHE A 126 -0.25 -0.81 17.19
CA PHE A 126 -0.22 -2.24 17.46
C PHE A 126 1.19 -2.87 17.29
N PRO A 127 2.25 -2.31 17.93
CA PRO A 127 3.62 -2.79 17.70
C PRO A 127 3.80 -4.27 18.08
N ARG A 128 3.01 -4.79 19.01
CA ARG A 128 3.07 -6.20 19.46
C ARG A 128 2.50 -7.20 18.46
N ARG A 129 1.72 -6.73 17.47
CA ARG A 129 1.20 -7.53 16.35
C ARG A 129 2.28 -7.83 15.30
N LEU A 130 3.43 -7.13 15.35
CA LEU A 130 4.43 -7.23 14.30
C LEU A 130 5.59 -8.15 14.69
N LYS A 131 5.93 -9.06 13.77
CA LYS A 131 7.21 -9.77 13.74
C LYS A 131 8.26 -8.92 13.06
N SER A 132 7.93 -8.30 11.91
CA SER A 132 8.75 -7.30 11.23
C SER A 132 7.87 -6.28 10.51
N LEU A 133 8.47 -5.15 10.18
CA LEU A 133 7.88 -4.10 9.36
C LEU A 133 8.75 -3.88 8.12
N SER A 134 8.13 -3.68 6.96
CA SER A 134 8.82 -3.22 5.76
C SER A 134 8.05 -2.09 5.11
N LEU A 135 8.71 -0.97 4.87
CA LEU A 135 8.13 0.24 4.30
C LEU A 135 8.79 0.52 2.95
N ILE A 136 8.03 0.48 1.88
CA ILE A 136 8.51 0.64 0.50
C ILE A 136 8.09 2.02 0.02
N THR A 137 9.04 2.88 -0.33
CA THR A 137 8.81 4.27 -0.78
C THR A 137 7.70 4.97 0.02
N PRO A 138 7.76 4.91 1.39
CA PRO A 138 6.65 5.34 2.24
C PRO A 138 6.42 6.84 2.18
N VAL A 139 5.20 7.28 2.53
CA VAL A 139 4.82 8.67 2.79
C VAL A 139 4.31 8.81 4.22
N GLY A 140 3.98 10.03 4.67
CA GLY A 140 3.27 10.27 5.92
C GLY A 140 4.09 10.96 7.02
N LEU A 141 5.41 11.07 6.91
CA LEU A 141 6.21 11.95 7.74
C LEU A 141 6.30 13.36 7.12
N ARG A 142 6.54 14.35 7.95
CA ARG A 142 6.74 15.72 7.48
C ARG A 142 8.20 15.94 7.06
N LEU A 143 8.40 16.39 5.82
CA LEU A 143 9.64 17.00 5.36
C LEU A 143 9.39 18.51 5.24
N GLU A 144 10.24 19.32 5.89
CA GLU A 144 10.03 20.78 5.94
C GLU A 144 10.38 21.45 4.61
N ASP A 145 11.49 21.06 4.03
CA ASP A 145 12.04 21.74 2.84
C ASP A 145 11.61 21.10 1.51
N ASN A 146 11.14 19.86 1.53
CA ASN A 146 10.75 19.11 0.34
C ASN A 146 9.53 18.20 0.60
N PRO A 147 8.31 18.72 0.57
CA PRO A 147 7.11 17.95 0.94
C PRO A 147 6.73 16.86 -0.09
N GLY A 148 7.50 16.69 -1.15
CA GLY A 148 7.16 15.80 -2.27
C GLY A 148 6.11 16.41 -3.21
N VAL A 149 5.77 15.64 -4.22
CA VAL A 149 4.80 16.02 -5.23
C VAL A 149 3.37 15.83 -4.71
N ASP A 150 2.49 16.79 -5.04
CA ASP A 150 1.07 16.66 -4.78
C ASP A 150 0.40 15.89 -5.92
N ILE A 151 0.11 14.62 -5.71
CA ILE A 151 -0.48 13.74 -6.72
C ILE A 151 -1.86 14.23 -7.19
N PHE A 152 -2.59 14.98 -6.35
CA PHE A 152 -3.93 15.49 -6.69
C PHE A 152 -3.90 16.72 -7.60
N GLN A 153 -2.70 17.28 -7.86
CA GLN A 153 -2.50 18.38 -8.81
C GLN A 153 -1.97 17.90 -10.17
N LEU A 154 -1.68 16.60 -10.31
CA LEU A 154 -1.17 16.01 -11.53
C LEU A 154 -2.30 15.49 -12.42
N THR A 155 -2.13 15.63 -13.71
CA THR A 155 -2.91 14.85 -14.67
C THR A 155 -2.46 13.38 -14.64
N PRO A 156 -3.31 12.40 -15.03
CA PRO A 156 -2.91 11.01 -15.08
C PRO A 156 -1.61 10.73 -15.83
N PRO A 157 -1.35 11.29 -17.04
CA PRO A 157 -0.08 11.11 -17.72
C PRO A 157 1.13 11.65 -16.95
N GLU A 158 1.00 12.80 -16.28
CA GLU A 158 2.08 13.37 -15.46
C GLU A 158 2.37 12.50 -14.24
N LEU A 159 1.32 11.94 -13.63
CA LEU A 159 1.47 11.02 -12.49
C LEU A 159 2.22 9.76 -12.92
N PHE A 160 1.77 9.10 -13.99
CA PHE A 160 2.42 7.88 -14.49
C PHE A 160 3.88 8.15 -14.91
N ASP A 161 4.15 9.31 -15.53
CA ASP A 161 5.53 9.68 -15.84
C ASP A 161 6.43 9.79 -14.60
N ARG A 162 5.89 10.21 -13.46
CA ARG A 162 6.64 10.33 -12.20
C ARG A 162 6.75 9.01 -11.44
N LEU A 163 5.74 8.15 -11.53
CA LEU A 163 5.72 6.85 -10.86
C LEU A 163 6.80 5.92 -11.40
N PHE A 164 6.98 5.88 -12.72
CA PHE A 164 7.84 4.91 -13.38
C PHE A 164 9.09 5.55 -13.96
N LYS A 165 10.23 4.90 -13.74
CA LYS A 165 11.46 5.15 -14.50
C LYS A 165 11.42 4.41 -15.84
N ASP A 166 11.01 3.14 -15.81
CA ASP A 166 10.94 2.26 -16.97
C ASP A 166 9.60 2.42 -17.70
N LYS A 167 9.66 2.96 -18.92
CA LYS A 167 8.47 3.21 -19.75
C LYS A 167 7.87 1.92 -20.33
N GLU A 168 8.65 0.86 -20.50
CA GLU A 168 8.13 -0.42 -20.97
C GLU A 168 7.29 -1.07 -19.89
N VAL A 169 7.79 -1.09 -18.65
CA VAL A 169 7.03 -1.52 -17.48
C VAL A 169 5.78 -0.66 -17.29
N MET A 170 5.92 0.67 -17.34
CA MET A 170 4.77 1.58 -17.25
C MET A 170 3.65 1.20 -18.22
N ASN A 171 4.01 0.94 -19.50
CA ASN A 171 3.02 0.64 -20.54
C ASN A 171 2.26 -0.67 -20.29
N GLU A 172 2.82 -1.60 -19.52
CA GLU A 172 2.11 -2.83 -19.12
C GLU A 172 0.96 -2.58 -18.14
N PHE A 173 1.05 -1.50 -17.37
CA PHE A 173 0.11 -1.15 -16.30
C PHE A 173 -0.70 0.11 -16.60
N LEU A 174 -0.47 0.76 -17.74
CA LEU A 174 -1.30 1.87 -18.15
C LEU A 174 -2.74 1.42 -18.39
N VAL A 175 -3.65 2.19 -17.82
CA VAL A 175 -5.08 2.08 -18.10
C VAL A 175 -5.32 2.53 -19.54
N ASP A 176 -6.11 1.75 -20.29
CA ASP A 176 -6.54 2.14 -21.63
C ASP A 176 -7.35 3.45 -21.54
N PRO A 177 -6.89 4.55 -22.14
CA PRO A 177 -7.59 5.83 -22.04
C PRO A 177 -8.99 5.81 -22.68
N ASP A 178 -9.27 4.86 -23.57
CA ASP A 178 -10.58 4.67 -24.20
C ASP A 178 -11.51 3.76 -23.37
N ASN A 179 -10.98 3.16 -22.29
CA ASN A 179 -11.77 2.36 -21.36
C ASN A 179 -12.38 3.24 -20.27
N PHE A 180 -13.61 3.68 -20.50
CA PHE A 180 -14.32 4.57 -19.59
C PHE A 180 -14.52 3.97 -18.18
N ASP A 181 -14.73 2.67 -18.10
CA ASP A 181 -14.96 1.99 -16.82
C ASP A 181 -13.68 1.93 -15.96
N GLU A 182 -12.52 1.71 -16.58
CA GLU A 182 -11.22 1.82 -15.89
C GLU A 182 -10.96 3.25 -15.42
N GLY A 183 -11.35 4.24 -16.23
CA GLY A 183 -11.26 5.65 -15.84
C GLY A 183 -12.11 5.98 -14.61
N ILE A 184 -13.34 5.46 -14.53
CA ILE A 184 -14.20 5.61 -13.35
C ILE A 184 -13.55 4.93 -12.12
N HIS A 185 -13.02 3.74 -12.30
CA HIS A 185 -12.35 3.02 -11.22
C HIS A 185 -11.16 3.79 -10.66
N LEU A 186 -10.27 4.25 -11.54
CA LEU A 186 -9.12 5.08 -11.15
C LEU A 186 -9.57 6.35 -10.40
N TYR A 187 -10.60 7.04 -10.89
CA TYR A 187 -11.18 8.20 -10.21
C TYR A 187 -11.72 7.86 -8.82
N SER A 188 -12.37 6.72 -8.66
CA SER A 188 -12.87 6.25 -7.37
C SER A 188 -11.74 6.03 -6.38
N GLU A 189 -10.65 5.37 -6.79
CA GLU A 189 -9.47 5.13 -5.96
C GLU A 189 -8.76 6.44 -5.57
N PHE A 190 -8.64 7.38 -6.51
CA PHE A 190 -8.13 8.72 -6.20
C PHE A 190 -8.99 9.47 -5.19
N SER A 191 -10.31 9.34 -5.29
CA SER A 191 -11.25 9.92 -4.32
C SER A 191 -11.10 9.30 -2.93
N ALA A 192 -10.85 7.99 -2.87
CA ALA A 192 -10.55 7.29 -1.62
C ALA A 192 -9.20 7.73 -1.02
N ALA A 193 -8.15 7.82 -1.84
CA ALA A 193 -6.85 8.32 -1.43
C ALA A 193 -6.95 9.76 -0.88
N ALA A 194 -7.73 10.63 -1.54
CA ALA A 194 -7.93 11.99 -1.12
C ALA A 194 -8.55 12.09 0.29
N ARG A 195 -9.45 11.18 0.67
CA ARG A 195 -10.01 11.17 2.04
C ARG A 195 -8.96 10.97 3.11
N LEU A 196 -7.91 10.21 2.83
CA LEU A 196 -6.86 9.87 3.78
C LEU A 196 -5.72 10.89 3.78
N MET A 197 -5.35 11.42 2.63
CA MET A 197 -4.09 12.14 2.47
C MET A 197 -4.17 13.47 1.72
N TRP A 198 -5.38 14.08 1.64
CA TRP A 198 -5.53 15.40 1.00
C TRP A 198 -4.84 16.52 1.78
N ALA A 199 -5.18 16.65 3.07
CA ALA A 199 -4.60 17.69 3.93
C ALA A 199 -4.79 17.34 5.43
N PRO A 200 -3.70 17.29 6.20
CA PRO A 200 -2.30 17.33 5.77
C PRO A 200 -1.84 16.01 5.15
N ARG A 201 -0.81 16.07 4.30
CA ARG A 201 -0.18 14.89 3.68
C ARG A 201 0.88 14.24 4.58
N TYR A 202 0.77 14.41 5.87
CA TYR A 202 1.63 13.86 6.90
C TYR A 202 0.92 13.84 8.25
N ASN A 203 1.44 13.05 9.18
CA ASN A 203 0.98 13.05 10.57
C ASN A 203 2.14 13.44 11.51
N LEU A 204 2.05 14.63 12.12
CA LEU A 204 3.09 15.13 13.05
C LEU A 204 3.33 14.20 14.24
N ALA A 205 2.31 13.51 14.72
CA ALA A 205 2.44 12.61 15.85
C ALA A 205 3.06 11.25 15.48
N LEU A 206 3.10 10.90 14.20
CA LEU A 206 3.57 9.60 13.74
C LEU A 206 5.05 9.41 14.06
N GLU A 207 5.90 10.37 13.74
CA GLU A 207 7.32 10.34 14.02
C GLU A 207 7.63 9.99 15.49
N HIS A 208 6.92 10.64 16.41
CA HIS A 208 7.08 10.38 17.84
C HIS A 208 6.58 8.97 18.24
N ARG A 209 5.49 8.51 17.66
CA ARG A 209 4.91 7.20 17.97
C ARG A 209 5.74 6.03 17.41
N LEU A 210 6.41 6.21 16.28
CA LEU A 210 7.25 5.19 15.65
C LEU A 210 8.42 4.75 16.53
N GLN A 211 8.85 5.56 17.47
CA GLN A 211 9.90 5.19 18.45
C GLN A 211 9.51 4.00 19.34
N ARG A 212 8.25 3.58 19.34
CA ARG A 212 7.75 2.38 20.03
C ARG A 212 7.83 1.09 19.20
N VAL A 213 8.17 1.21 17.93
CA VAL A 213 8.21 0.08 16.99
C VAL A 213 9.59 -0.58 17.10
N GLU A 214 9.68 -1.62 17.92
CA GLU A 214 10.95 -2.31 18.23
C GLU A 214 11.23 -3.52 17.33
N CYS A 215 10.25 -3.95 16.50
CA CYS A 215 10.48 -5.06 15.58
C CYS A 215 11.52 -4.68 14.51
N PRO A 216 12.23 -5.68 13.94
CA PRO A 216 13.10 -5.45 12.78
C PRO A 216 12.36 -4.71 11.68
N THR A 217 12.92 -3.59 11.22
CA THR A 217 12.27 -2.75 10.22
C THR A 217 13.19 -2.51 9.03
N LEU A 218 12.67 -2.79 7.83
CA LEU A 218 13.30 -2.46 6.55
C LEU A 218 12.58 -1.27 5.91
N VAL A 219 13.32 -0.24 5.56
CA VAL A 219 12.84 0.83 4.69
C VAL A 219 13.48 0.66 3.32
N VAL A 220 12.67 0.61 2.28
CA VAL A 220 13.11 0.50 0.89
C VAL A 220 12.84 1.83 0.20
N GLY A 221 13.91 2.52 -0.21
CA GLY A 221 13.85 3.69 -1.09
C GLY A 221 14.07 3.28 -2.55
N ALA A 222 13.67 4.16 -3.47
CA ALA A 222 13.92 4.01 -4.90
C ALA A 222 14.83 5.17 -5.35
N GLU A 223 15.95 4.86 -5.99
CA GLU A 223 16.99 5.87 -6.29
C GLU A 223 16.47 6.98 -7.22
N GLU A 224 15.60 6.62 -8.17
CA GLU A 224 15.04 7.55 -9.14
C GLU A 224 13.56 7.85 -8.90
N ASP A 225 13.12 7.83 -7.64
CA ASP A 225 11.77 8.26 -7.26
C ASP A 225 11.58 9.75 -7.57
N ARG A 226 10.67 10.04 -8.51
CA ARG A 226 10.34 11.41 -8.93
C ARG A 226 9.03 11.91 -8.33
N LEU A 227 8.42 11.10 -7.48
CA LEU A 227 7.19 11.44 -6.78
C LEU A 227 7.47 11.80 -5.31
N ILE A 228 8.22 10.94 -4.63
CA ILE A 228 8.55 11.09 -3.21
C ILE A 228 10.06 11.31 -3.06
N PRO A 229 10.46 12.37 -2.35
CA PRO A 229 11.87 12.63 -2.09
C PRO A 229 12.53 11.48 -1.34
N ASN A 230 13.77 11.16 -1.70
CA ASN A 230 14.55 10.10 -1.06
C ASN A 230 14.73 10.35 0.46
N GLU A 231 14.75 11.60 0.87
CA GLU A 231 14.81 12.03 2.28
C GLU A 231 13.64 11.51 3.11
N MET A 232 12.52 11.15 2.50
CA MET A 232 11.39 10.55 3.19
C MET A 232 11.76 9.14 3.71
N SER A 233 12.40 8.32 2.87
CA SER A 233 12.88 6.99 3.25
C SER A 233 14.01 7.08 4.27
N ASP A 234 14.91 8.06 4.13
CA ASP A 234 15.96 8.33 5.12
C ASP A 234 15.35 8.63 6.48
N LYS A 235 14.39 9.55 6.52
CA LYS A 235 13.73 9.95 7.75
C LYS A 235 13.00 8.79 8.43
N PHE A 236 12.30 7.94 7.67
CA PHE A 236 11.67 6.73 8.24
C PHE A 236 12.70 5.80 8.87
N ALA A 237 13.82 5.56 8.19
CA ALA A 237 14.90 4.70 8.73
C ALA A 237 15.56 5.28 9.97
N GLU A 238 15.71 6.61 10.05
CA GLU A 238 16.27 7.31 11.20
C GLU A 238 15.34 7.28 12.44
N VAL A 239 14.03 7.48 12.22
CA VAL A 239 13.05 7.56 13.31
C VAL A 239 12.77 6.20 13.94
N LEU A 240 12.83 5.12 13.16
CA LEU A 240 12.53 3.77 13.63
C LEU A 240 13.71 3.17 14.38
N PRO A 241 13.55 2.68 15.63
CA PRO A 241 14.67 2.21 16.48
C PRO A 241 15.55 1.14 15.83
N ASN A 242 14.94 0.24 15.05
CA ASN A 242 15.63 -0.83 14.31
C ASN A 242 15.48 -0.66 12.79
N GLY A 243 15.38 0.58 12.33
CA GLY A 243 15.25 0.93 10.93
C GLY A 243 16.54 0.68 10.14
N LYS A 244 16.43 -0.11 9.06
CA LYS A 244 17.51 -0.31 8.08
C LYS A 244 17.03 0.21 6.73
N LEU A 245 17.86 0.99 6.05
CA LEU A 245 17.57 1.52 4.72
C LEU A 245 18.27 0.70 3.66
N VAL A 246 17.51 0.34 2.63
CA VAL A 246 18.02 -0.18 1.36
C VAL A 246 17.47 0.70 0.24
N ARG A 247 18.33 1.12 -0.68
CA ARG A 247 17.89 1.80 -1.91
C ARG A 247 18.02 0.87 -3.08
N LEU A 248 16.93 0.78 -3.86
CA LEU A 248 16.93 0.05 -5.11
C LEU A 248 17.30 0.99 -6.27
N ASP A 249 18.33 0.61 -6.99
CA ASP A 249 18.78 1.30 -8.20
C ASP A 249 17.91 0.90 -9.40
N GLY A 250 17.79 1.78 -10.37
CA GLY A 250 17.10 1.52 -11.62
C GLY A 250 15.57 1.48 -11.50
N THR A 251 14.98 2.07 -10.46
CA THR A 251 13.52 2.11 -10.28
C THR A 251 13.04 3.50 -9.86
N GLY A 252 11.84 3.86 -10.31
CA GLY A 252 11.06 4.98 -9.82
C GLY A 252 10.25 4.62 -8.57
N HIS A 253 9.10 5.26 -8.40
CA HIS A 253 8.24 5.06 -7.22
C HIS A 253 7.63 3.66 -7.11
N GLU A 254 7.66 2.85 -8.19
CA GLU A 254 6.99 1.55 -8.30
C GLU A 254 7.97 0.35 -8.30
N PRO A 255 8.80 0.15 -7.26
CA PRO A 255 9.74 -0.97 -7.23
C PRO A 255 9.05 -2.34 -7.23
N LEU A 256 7.78 -2.44 -6.82
CA LEU A 256 6.99 -3.66 -6.91
C LEU A 256 6.85 -4.16 -8.36
N LEU A 257 6.81 -3.21 -9.30
CA LEU A 257 6.60 -3.46 -10.72
C LEU A 257 7.92 -3.45 -11.49
N GLU A 258 8.82 -2.53 -11.15
CA GLU A 258 10.07 -2.31 -11.88
C GLU A 258 11.24 -3.20 -11.41
N ARG A 259 11.28 -3.57 -10.11
CA ARG A 259 12.35 -4.38 -9.49
C ARG A 259 11.79 -5.47 -8.56
N PRO A 260 10.84 -6.31 -9.03
CA PRO A 260 10.16 -7.28 -8.18
C PRO A 260 11.10 -8.32 -7.55
N LYS A 261 12.16 -8.73 -8.25
CA LYS A 261 13.11 -9.76 -7.77
C LYS A 261 13.98 -9.22 -6.64
N GLU A 262 14.58 -8.05 -6.84
CA GLU A 262 15.44 -7.38 -5.86
C GLU A 262 14.63 -7.00 -4.61
N LEU A 263 13.43 -6.49 -4.82
CA LEU A 263 12.52 -6.16 -3.72
C LEU A 263 12.13 -7.41 -2.93
N THR A 264 11.72 -8.49 -3.59
CA THR A 264 11.38 -9.76 -2.94
C THR A 264 12.53 -10.28 -2.09
N ALA A 265 13.76 -10.27 -2.62
CA ALA A 265 14.95 -10.71 -1.88
C ALA A 265 15.17 -9.90 -0.61
N ALA A 266 15.10 -8.56 -0.71
CA ALA A 266 15.29 -7.66 0.44
C ALA A 266 14.22 -7.88 1.53
N LEU A 267 12.96 -8.05 1.13
CA LEU A 267 11.86 -8.30 2.07
C LEU A 267 11.99 -9.66 2.77
N LEU A 268 12.31 -10.72 2.02
CA LEU A 268 12.48 -12.06 2.58
C LEU A 268 13.68 -12.12 3.55
N ASP A 269 14.74 -11.37 3.31
CA ASP A 269 15.88 -11.25 4.25
C ASP A 269 15.44 -10.57 5.56
N ASN A 270 14.63 -9.51 5.52
CA ASN A 270 14.09 -8.88 6.71
C ASN A 270 13.15 -9.80 7.50
N ILE A 271 12.30 -10.55 6.80
CA ILE A 271 11.39 -11.54 7.39
C ILE A 271 12.15 -12.65 8.10
N LYS A 272 13.16 -13.24 7.45
CA LYS A 272 14.01 -14.30 8.04
C LYS A 272 14.80 -13.81 9.26
N GLY A 273 15.26 -12.57 9.24
CA GLY A 273 15.98 -11.97 10.36
C GLY A 273 15.12 -11.69 11.60
N ALA A 274 13.80 -11.78 11.47
CA ALA A 274 12.81 -11.54 12.52
C ALA A 274 12.17 -12.83 13.08
N SER A 275 12.49 -13.98 12.48
CA SER A 275 11.92 -15.30 12.83
C SER A 275 12.66 -15.96 13.97
#